data_d7c20049b1211f41536d6bffd381180a
#
_entry.id   d7c20049b1211f41536d6bffd381180a
#
_cell.length_a   1.000
_cell.length_b   1.000
_cell.length_c   1.000
_cell.angle_alpha   90.00
_cell.angle_beta   90.00
_cell.angle_gamma   90.00
#
_symmetry.space_group_name_H-M   'P 1'
#
loop_
_entity.id
_entity.type
_entity.pdbx_description
1 polymer ?
#
loop_
_entity_poly.entity_id
_entity_poly.type
_entity_poly.pdbx_seq_one_letter_code
_entity_poly.pdbx_strand_id
1 'polypeptide(L)'
;SAQGQSIVDSRASLPRAVQLHGDEGRETVRPDESKRISPNEAPASRVQPQRIVNRIAATVNGRPITANEVSVRLMPIGAQLAAQYPKQGPEFYKQLALAKKNIIEDLVERELLRNEFEGMGGVIRDSLIDQEVNRTILTTFNGDRSAFLKNLSLSGMTIRAFREMTKKQLQVQIMRASKYDQEIPPTPEEIQQEYESTKEQYRDLTKDKIKFKKIFIPMLGDDSASTPEVQLNLAELIAKEIKSKNATFEEMAKRYSKDLYAEKGGDWPVTERSTLSPESAAIIFGAQPGEIIGPLVDSTGFTIVLVEKKELAPPPPLSAIKEQIDIMARNKRSNERYKKWVERLRKKAIVKIYI
;
A
#
# COMPACT_ATOMS: atom_id res chain seq x y z
N SER A 1 14.08 15.90 22.57
CA SER A 1 14.65 15.14 21.45
C SER A 1 13.55 14.95 20.42
N ALA A 2 13.58 15.80 19.41
CA ALA A 2 12.65 15.80 18.30
C ALA A 2 13.07 14.72 17.30
N GLN A 3 12.17 13.79 16.97
CA GLN A 3 12.27 12.98 15.77
C GLN A 3 11.20 13.46 14.80
N GLY A 4 11.65 14.28 13.85
CA GLY A 4 10.88 14.62 12.66
C GLY A 4 10.75 13.39 11.76
N GLN A 5 9.53 12.93 11.54
CA GLN A 5 9.25 11.93 10.51
C GLN A 5 9.20 12.61 9.15
N SER A 6 10.16 12.22 8.35
CA SER A 6 10.41 12.57 6.96
C SER A 6 9.23 12.25 6.05
N ILE A 7 8.90 13.23 5.23
CA ILE A 7 8.04 13.17 4.06
C ILE A 7 8.45 12.00 3.17
N VAL A 8 7.48 11.17 2.79
CA VAL A 8 7.63 10.01 1.93
C VAL A 8 8.19 10.44 0.58
N ASP A 9 9.47 10.17 0.41
CA ASP A 9 10.22 10.31 -0.83
C ASP A 9 9.79 9.18 -1.78
N SER A 10 8.98 9.51 -2.78
CA SER A 10 8.63 8.57 -3.86
C SER A 10 9.86 8.37 -4.74
N ARG A 11 10.84 7.63 -4.23
CA ARG A 11 12.01 7.20 -5.01
C ARG A 11 11.55 6.13 -5.98
N ALA A 12 11.56 6.45 -7.26
CA ALA A 12 11.52 5.46 -8.31
C ALA A 12 12.80 4.59 -8.19
N SER A 13 12.68 3.44 -7.53
CA SER A 13 13.72 2.44 -7.44
C SER A 13 13.95 1.85 -8.82
N LEU A 14 15.19 1.92 -9.30
CA LEU A 14 15.64 1.15 -10.46
C LEU A 14 15.51 -0.35 -10.13
N PRO A 15 15.10 -1.22 -11.08
CA PRO A 15 14.97 -2.64 -10.81
C PRO A 15 16.33 -3.24 -10.44
N ARG A 16 16.40 -3.94 -9.31
CA ARG A 16 17.55 -4.76 -8.90
C ARG A 16 17.76 -5.86 -9.94
N ALA A 17 18.97 -5.96 -10.46
CA ALA A 17 19.40 -7.09 -11.25
C ALA A 17 19.29 -8.39 -10.44
N VAL A 18 18.64 -9.40 -11.02
CA VAL A 18 18.55 -10.75 -10.47
C VAL A 18 19.96 -11.35 -10.49
N GLN A 19 20.50 -11.69 -9.31
CA GLN A 19 21.72 -12.46 -9.21
C GLN A 19 21.44 -13.91 -9.55
N LEU A 20 21.94 -14.35 -10.70
CA LEU A 20 22.07 -15.77 -11.01
C LEU A 20 23.35 -16.29 -10.38
N HIS A 21 23.22 -17.27 -9.49
CA HIS A 21 24.34 -18.03 -8.95
C HIS A 21 24.93 -18.89 -10.07
N GLY A 22 26.21 -18.69 -10.36
CA GLY A 22 26.99 -19.58 -11.19
C GLY A 22 27.47 -20.75 -10.36
N ASP A 23 27.16 -21.96 -10.80
CA ASP A 23 27.73 -23.19 -10.29
C ASP A 23 28.96 -23.54 -11.14
N GLU A 24 30.10 -23.68 -10.48
CA GLU A 24 31.36 -24.14 -11.11
C GLU A 24 31.37 -25.66 -11.16
N GLY A 25 31.26 -26.21 -12.33
CA GLY A 25 31.53 -27.64 -12.61
C GLY A 25 32.41 -27.78 -13.84
N ARG A 26 33.74 -27.85 -13.61
CA ARG A 26 34.71 -28.27 -14.61
C ARG A 26 34.53 -29.77 -14.89
N GLU A 27 34.24 -30.10 -16.12
CA GLU A 27 34.61 -31.43 -16.63
C GLU A 27 35.11 -31.35 -18.09
N THR A 28 36.36 -31.70 -18.27
CA THR A 28 37.08 -31.76 -19.54
C THR A 28 36.76 -33.07 -20.25
N VAL A 29 36.14 -33.00 -21.43
CA VAL A 29 36.08 -34.15 -22.35
C VAL A 29 36.67 -33.76 -23.70
N ARG A 30 37.64 -34.56 -24.15
CA ARG A 30 38.35 -34.44 -25.42
C ARG A 30 37.46 -34.74 -26.60
N PRO A 31 37.73 -34.19 -27.81
CA PRO A 31 36.89 -34.42 -28.98
C PRO A 31 37.20 -35.79 -29.64
N ASP A 32 36.12 -36.51 -29.96
CA ASP A 32 36.17 -37.67 -30.84
C ASP A 32 35.85 -37.23 -32.28
N GLU A 33 36.83 -37.43 -33.16
CA GLU A 33 36.67 -37.26 -34.60
C GLU A 33 35.98 -38.49 -35.19
N SER A 34 34.78 -38.34 -35.72
CA SER A 34 34.33 -39.04 -36.93
C SER A 34 32.81 -38.98 -37.10
N LYS A 35 32.36 -38.07 -37.98
CA LYS A 35 31.29 -38.38 -38.95
C LYS A 35 31.11 -37.20 -39.90
N ARG A 36 31.63 -37.35 -41.09
CA ARG A 36 31.28 -36.55 -42.28
C ARG A 36 29.80 -36.81 -42.59
N ILE A 37 28.99 -35.75 -42.62
CA ILE A 37 27.66 -35.80 -43.19
C ILE A 37 27.57 -34.69 -44.25
N SER A 38 27.00 -35.05 -45.38
CA SER A 38 26.91 -34.36 -46.66
C SER A 38 26.12 -33.05 -46.64
N PRO A 39 26.38 -32.15 -47.59
CA PRO A 39 25.71 -30.85 -47.66
C PRO A 39 24.40 -31.00 -48.45
N ASN A 40 23.30 -31.14 -47.78
CA ASN A 40 21.99 -30.83 -48.39
C ASN A 40 20.93 -30.67 -47.30
N GLU A 41 20.94 -29.48 -46.67
CA GLU A 41 19.80 -29.05 -45.87
C GLU A 41 19.40 -27.61 -46.25
N ALA A 42 18.10 -27.50 -46.44
CA ALA A 42 17.38 -26.31 -46.85
C ALA A 42 17.70 -25.06 -46.02
N PRO A 43 17.50 -23.85 -46.54
CA PRO A 43 17.90 -22.62 -45.88
C PRO A 43 17.16 -22.50 -44.58
N ALA A 44 17.92 -22.50 -43.46
CA ALA A 44 17.41 -22.15 -42.16
C ALA A 44 16.67 -20.80 -42.26
N SER A 45 15.39 -20.84 -41.98
CA SER A 45 14.58 -19.62 -41.78
C SER A 45 15.36 -18.63 -40.92
N ARG A 46 15.87 -17.57 -41.53
CA ARG A 46 16.36 -16.43 -40.81
C ARG A 46 15.18 -15.91 -39.99
N VAL A 47 15.15 -16.23 -38.70
CA VAL A 47 14.32 -15.55 -37.76
C VAL A 47 14.74 -14.07 -37.83
N GLN A 48 13.99 -13.30 -38.59
CA GLN A 48 14.15 -11.86 -38.61
C GLN A 48 13.93 -11.41 -37.17
N PRO A 49 14.84 -10.61 -36.59
CA PRO A 49 14.57 -10.02 -35.29
C PRO A 49 13.24 -9.30 -35.43
N GLN A 50 12.22 -9.76 -34.70
CA GLN A 50 10.95 -9.07 -34.63
C GLN A 50 11.29 -7.65 -34.23
N ARG A 51 11.12 -6.69 -35.15
CA ARG A 51 11.12 -5.28 -34.83
C ARG A 51 10.05 -5.14 -33.74
N ILE A 52 10.49 -4.94 -32.50
CA ILE A 52 9.61 -4.57 -31.41
C ILE A 52 9.03 -3.22 -31.85
N VAL A 53 7.85 -3.28 -32.47
CA VAL A 53 7.09 -2.09 -32.82
C VAL A 53 6.66 -1.51 -31.46
N ASN A 54 7.39 -0.50 -31.03
CA ASN A 54 7.13 0.18 -29.78
C ASN A 54 5.80 0.92 -29.92
N ARG A 55 4.68 0.25 -29.58
CA ARG A 55 3.34 0.80 -29.72
C ARG A 55 3.21 2.05 -28.89
N ILE A 56 2.50 3.03 -29.43
CA ILE A 56 2.20 4.27 -28.72
C ILE A 56 1.03 3.98 -27.77
N ALA A 57 1.24 4.28 -26.48
CA ALA A 57 0.23 4.18 -25.45
C ALA A 57 -0.62 5.45 -25.35
N ALA A 58 0.02 6.61 -25.48
CA ALA A 58 -0.63 7.90 -25.49
C ALA A 58 0.23 8.92 -26.26
N THR A 59 -0.37 10.06 -26.62
CA THR A 59 0.36 11.23 -27.12
C THR A 59 -0.07 12.49 -26.38
N VAL A 60 0.87 13.40 -26.16
CA VAL A 60 0.64 14.73 -25.61
C VAL A 60 1.27 15.76 -26.52
N ASN A 61 0.46 16.59 -27.15
CA ASN A 61 0.90 17.56 -28.17
C ASN A 61 1.80 16.93 -29.27
N GLY A 62 1.45 15.71 -29.70
CA GLY A 62 2.21 14.95 -30.69
C GLY A 62 3.42 14.18 -30.14
N ARG A 63 3.83 14.37 -28.89
CA ARG A 63 4.92 13.60 -28.25
C ARG A 63 4.42 12.25 -27.80
N PRO A 64 5.06 11.14 -28.21
CA PRO A 64 4.58 9.80 -27.87
C PRO A 64 5.00 9.39 -26.45
N ILE A 65 4.08 8.72 -25.77
CA ILE A 65 4.30 7.89 -24.61
C ILE A 65 4.19 6.45 -25.10
N THR A 66 5.22 5.65 -24.87
CA THR A 66 5.30 4.31 -25.48
C THR A 66 4.73 3.22 -24.56
N ALA A 67 4.23 2.14 -25.14
CA ALA A 67 3.78 0.97 -24.39
C ALA A 67 4.90 0.37 -23.55
N ASN A 68 6.16 0.46 -24.02
CA ASN A 68 7.32 0.00 -23.26
C ASN A 68 7.53 0.81 -21.98
N GLU A 69 7.40 2.13 -22.03
CA GLU A 69 7.47 3.01 -20.84
C GLU A 69 6.41 2.65 -19.81
N VAL A 70 5.21 2.30 -20.26
CA VAL A 70 4.12 1.83 -19.39
C VAL A 70 4.48 0.46 -18.79
N SER A 71 4.93 -0.48 -19.62
CA SER A 71 5.25 -1.85 -19.20
C SER A 71 6.36 -1.91 -18.16
N VAL A 72 7.44 -1.15 -18.36
CA VAL A 72 8.57 -1.06 -17.42
C VAL A 72 8.10 -0.59 -16.03
N ARG A 73 7.17 0.38 -15.97
CA ARG A 73 6.60 0.85 -14.69
C ARG A 73 5.56 -0.09 -14.10
N LEU A 74 4.85 -0.83 -14.94
CA LEU A 74 3.83 -1.78 -14.51
C LEU A 74 4.44 -3.07 -13.94
N MET A 75 5.61 -3.47 -14.41
CA MET A 75 6.27 -4.73 -14.04
C MET A 75 6.40 -4.93 -12.52
N PRO A 76 6.98 -4.00 -11.73
CA PRO A 76 7.10 -4.17 -10.28
C PRO A 76 5.73 -4.23 -9.58
N ILE A 77 4.75 -3.46 -10.06
CA ILE A 77 3.39 -3.46 -9.51
C ILE A 77 2.70 -4.80 -9.83
N GLY A 78 2.88 -5.31 -11.04
CA GLY A 78 2.36 -6.62 -11.45
C GLY A 78 2.94 -7.76 -10.61
N ALA A 79 4.24 -7.73 -10.31
CA ALA A 79 4.89 -8.70 -9.42
C ALA A 79 4.32 -8.64 -7.99
N GLN A 80 4.12 -7.44 -7.45
CA GLN A 80 3.50 -7.25 -6.13
C GLN A 80 2.05 -7.75 -6.11
N LEU A 81 1.25 -7.42 -7.12
CA LEU A 81 -0.12 -7.92 -7.25
C LEU A 81 -0.18 -9.44 -7.39
N ALA A 82 0.74 -10.06 -8.15
CA ALA A 82 0.81 -11.51 -8.29
C ALA A 82 1.12 -12.19 -6.94
N ALA A 83 1.95 -11.59 -6.08
CA ALA A 83 2.19 -12.07 -4.73
C ALA A 83 0.95 -11.93 -3.83
N GLN A 84 0.19 -10.84 -3.98
CA GLN A 84 -1.03 -10.59 -3.21
C GLN A 84 -2.21 -11.46 -3.68
N TYR A 85 -2.29 -11.75 -4.97
CA TYR A 85 -3.35 -12.55 -5.61
C TYR A 85 -2.77 -13.77 -6.33
N PRO A 86 -2.31 -14.82 -5.61
CA PRO A 86 -1.60 -15.96 -6.24
C PRO A 86 -2.42 -16.70 -7.30
N LYS A 87 -3.74 -16.71 -7.19
CA LYS A 87 -4.65 -17.34 -8.16
C LYS A 87 -4.98 -16.48 -9.37
N GLN A 88 -4.48 -15.24 -9.41
CA GLN A 88 -4.69 -14.28 -10.50
C GLN A 88 -6.15 -14.22 -11.01
N GLY A 89 -7.10 -14.14 -10.06
CA GLY A 89 -8.54 -14.07 -10.36
C GLY A 89 -8.98 -12.68 -10.88
N PRO A 90 -10.29 -12.44 -11.05
CA PRO A 90 -10.84 -11.20 -11.61
C PRO A 90 -10.35 -9.93 -10.91
N GLU A 91 -10.17 -9.97 -9.60
CA GLU A 91 -9.70 -8.82 -8.83
C GLU A 91 -8.23 -8.46 -9.17
N PHE A 92 -7.37 -9.46 -9.40
CA PHE A 92 -6.01 -9.24 -9.88
C PHE A 92 -5.99 -8.42 -11.18
N TYR A 93 -6.76 -8.85 -12.19
CA TYR A 93 -6.82 -8.17 -13.48
C TYR A 93 -7.42 -6.77 -13.38
N LYS A 94 -8.41 -6.58 -12.50
CA LYS A 94 -9.00 -5.27 -12.21
C LYS A 94 -7.96 -4.31 -11.61
N GLN A 95 -7.19 -4.77 -10.61
CA GLN A 95 -6.13 -3.97 -9.99
C GLN A 95 -4.99 -3.69 -10.97
N LEU A 96 -4.62 -4.66 -11.81
CA LEU A 96 -3.60 -4.48 -12.85
C LEU A 96 -4.03 -3.45 -13.91
N ALA A 97 -5.28 -3.51 -14.34
CA ALA A 97 -5.84 -2.53 -15.28
C ALA A 97 -5.89 -1.11 -14.69
N LEU A 98 -6.26 -1.00 -13.41
CA LEU A 98 -6.25 0.27 -12.67
C LEU A 98 -4.83 0.82 -12.55
N ALA A 99 -3.86 -0.02 -12.19
CA ALA A 99 -2.45 0.36 -12.12
C ALA A 99 -1.92 0.85 -13.48
N LYS A 100 -2.24 0.13 -14.55
CA LYS A 100 -1.89 0.54 -15.92
C LYS A 100 -2.47 1.92 -16.28
N LYS A 101 -3.75 2.14 -15.99
CA LYS A 101 -4.40 3.45 -16.22
C LYS A 101 -3.70 4.56 -15.44
N ASN A 102 -3.41 4.33 -14.17
CA ASN A 102 -2.73 5.33 -13.31
C ASN A 102 -1.33 5.65 -13.82
N ILE A 103 -0.58 4.66 -14.33
CA ILE A 103 0.73 4.87 -14.94
C ILE A 103 0.62 5.75 -16.19
N ILE A 104 -0.35 5.49 -17.04
CA ILE A 104 -0.57 6.30 -18.26
C ILE A 104 -0.91 7.74 -17.89
N GLU A 105 -1.78 7.95 -16.90
CA GLU A 105 -2.14 9.29 -16.43
C GLU A 105 -0.92 10.02 -15.81
N ASP A 106 -0.07 9.35 -15.03
CA ASP A 106 1.18 9.95 -14.52
C ASP A 106 2.15 10.32 -15.65
N LEU A 107 2.29 9.46 -16.66
CA LEU A 107 3.14 9.77 -17.82
C LEU A 107 2.60 10.94 -18.65
N VAL A 108 1.28 11.02 -18.82
CA VAL A 108 0.62 12.17 -19.48
C VAL A 108 0.86 13.44 -18.66
N GLU A 109 0.66 13.39 -17.33
CA GLU A 109 0.96 14.54 -16.47
C GLU A 109 2.41 15.00 -16.60
N ARG A 110 3.37 14.07 -16.51
CA ARG A 110 4.80 14.38 -16.69
C ARG A 110 5.09 15.10 -18.00
N GLU A 111 4.46 14.65 -19.07
CA GLU A 111 4.65 15.27 -20.39
C GLU A 111 4.00 16.66 -20.48
N LEU A 112 2.83 16.85 -19.86
CA LEU A 112 2.20 18.17 -19.71
C LEU A 112 3.09 19.15 -18.94
N LEU A 113 3.70 18.72 -17.83
CA LEU A 113 4.62 19.54 -17.02
C LEU A 113 5.87 19.91 -17.82
N ARG A 114 6.41 18.98 -18.59
CA ARG A 114 7.57 19.24 -19.45
C ARG A 114 7.25 20.24 -20.55
N ASN A 115 6.10 20.08 -21.20
CA ASN A 115 5.64 21.03 -22.21
C ASN A 115 5.49 22.44 -21.65
N GLU A 116 4.92 22.56 -20.44
CA GLU A 116 4.78 23.85 -19.76
C GLU A 116 6.15 24.44 -19.40
N PHE A 117 7.08 23.64 -18.86
CA PHE A 117 8.44 24.06 -18.56
C PHE A 117 9.16 24.63 -19.79
N GLU A 118 9.09 23.92 -20.90
CA GLU A 118 9.69 24.34 -22.16
C GLU A 118 8.97 25.57 -22.77
N GLY A 119 7.64 25.63 -22.67
CA GLY A 119 6.84 26.76 -23.12
C GLY A 119 7.12 28.06 -22.34
N MET A 120 7.57 27.95 -21.10
CA MET A 120 8.03 29.08 -20.27
C MET A 120 9.49 29.48 -20.54
N GLY A 121 10.15 28.84 -21.51
CA GLY A 121 11.58 29.07 -21.80
C GLY A 121 12.51 28.43 -20.78
N GLY A 122 12.03 27.44 -20.01
CA GLY A 122 12.82 26.74 -19.02
C GLY A 122 13.98 25.96 -19.63
N VAL A 123 15.17 26.08 -19.04
CA VAL A 123 16.38 25.36 -19.44
C VAL A 123 17.02 24.70 -18.23
N ILE A 124 17.34 23.42 -18.33
CA ILE A 124 18.16 22.71 -17.34
C ILE A 124 19.63 22.83 -17.73
N ARG A 125 20.43 23.40 -16.86
CA ARG A 125 21.90 23.50 -17.07
C ARG A 125 22.55 22.12 -16.96
N ASP A 126 23.54 21.85 -17.80
CA ASP A 126 24.27 20.57 -17.78
C ASP A 126 24.91 20.29 -16.41
N SER A 127 25.39 21.33 -15.72
CA SER A 127 25.92 21.20 -14.37
C SER A 127 24.91 20.61 -13.37
N LEU A 128 23.63 20.96 -13.49
CA LEU A 128 22.58 20.41 -12.63
C LEU A 128 22.30 18.94 -12.97
N ILE A 129 22.34 18.59 -14.25
CA ILE A 129 22.20 17.19 -14.69
C ILE A 129 23.37 16.37 -14.15
N ASP A 130 24.62 16.90 -14.22
CA ASP A 130 25.81 16.22 -13.70
C ASP A 130 25.77 16.04 -12.18
N GLN A 131 25.28 17.04 -11.45
CA GLN A 131 25.08 16.93 -10.00
C GLN A 131 24.09 15.81 -9.68
N GLU A 132 23.00 15.70 -10.39
CA GLU A 132 21.98 14.68 -10.14
C GLU A 132 22.48 13.26 -10.51
N VAL A 133 23.23 13.14 -11.63
CA VAL A 133 23.91 11.89 -11.99
C VAL A 133 24.91 11.47 -10.91
N ASN A 134 25.74 12.40 -10.44
CA ASN A 134 26.71 12.14 -9.36
C ASN A 134 26.03 11.79 -8.04
N ARG A 135 24.92 12.45 -7.72
CA ARG A 135 24.09 12.11 -6.56
C ARG A 135 23.56 10.67 -6.65
N THR A 136 23.08 10.26 -7.82
CA THR A 136 22.62 8.89 -8.06
C THR A 136 23.76 7.89 -7.88
N ILE A 137 24.95 8.18 -8.42
CA ILE A 137 26.14 7.34 -8.24
C ILE A 137 26.50 7.21 -6.76
N LEU A 138 26.49 8.31 -6.03
CA LEU A 138 26.80 8.33 -4.60
C LEU A 138 25.78 7.53 -3.76
N THR A 139 24.48 7.77 -3.98
CA THR A 139 23.43 7.20 -3.12
C THR A 139 23.07 5.76 -3.46
N THR A 140 23.16 5.37 -4.74
CA THR A 140 22.72 4.05 -5.21
C THR A 140 23.90 3.09 -5.40
N PHE A 141 25.07 3.61 -5.75
CA PHE A 141 26.26 2.83 -6.06
C PHE A 141 27.44 3.13 -5.12
N ASN A 142 27.19 3.78 -3.98
CA ASN A 142 28.21 4.15 -2.98
C ASN A 142 29.42 4.92 -3.58
N GLY A 143 29.18 5.71 -4.62
CA GLY A 143 30.21 6.44 -5.35
C GLY A 143 30.95 5.63 -6.42
N ASP A 144 30.64 4.35 -6.60
CA ASP A 144 31.27 3.50 -7.62
C ASP A 144 30.69 3.79 -9.01
N ARG A 145 31.41 4.62 -9.76
CA ARG A 145 31.07 4.97 -11.14
C ARG A 145 31.15 3.77 -12.08
N SER A 146 32.07 2.83 -11.85
CA SER A 146 32.21 1.64 -12.70
C SER A 146 31.02 0.71 -12.55
N ALA A 147 30.56 0.48 -11.31
CA ALA A 147 29.34 -0.27 -11.03
C ALA A 147 28.11 0.39 -11.67
N PHE A 148 28.01 1.72 -11.60
CA PHE A 148 26.94 2.46 -12.27
C PHE A 148 26.94 2.26 -13.79
N LEU A 149 28.10 2.43 -14.45
CA LEU A 149 28.21 2.26 -15.92
C LEU A 149 27.91 0.81 -16.34
N LYS A 150 28.39 -0.17 -15.56
CA LYS A 150 28.06 -1.59 -15.78
C LYS A 150 26.56 -1.85 -15.66
N ASN A 151 25.91 -1.27 -14.66
CA ASN A 151 24.46 -1.40 -14.48
C ASN A 151 23.69 -0.79 -15.67
N LEU A 152 24.08 0.38 -16.16
CA LEU A 152 23.49 0.99 -17.37
C LEU A 152 23.64 0.06 -18.58
N SER A 153 24.84 -0.48 -18.81
CA SER A 153 25.12 -1.40 -19.91
C SER A 153 24.26 -2.66 -19.84
N LEU A 154 24.10 -3.26 -18.66
CA LEU A 154 23.22 -4.42 -18.46
C LEU A 154 21.74 -4.11 -18.74
N SER A 155 21.33 -2.87 -18.51
CA SER A 155 19.98 -2.38 -18.81
C SER A 155 19.83 -1.92 -20.27
N GLY A 156 20.88 -2.04 -21.10
CA GLY A 156 20.86 -1.54 -22.49
C GLY A 156 20.79 -0.01 -22.60
N MET A 157 21.13 0.72 -21.53
CA MET A 157 21.04 2.18 -21.48
C MET A 157 22.44 2.81 -21.59
N THR A 158 22.57 3.84 -22.42
CA THR A 158 23.79 4.65 -22.50
C THR A 158 23.78 5.74 -21.43
N ILE A 159 24.97 6.23 -21.05
CA ILE A 159 25.09 7.39 -20.16
C ILE A 159 24.38 8.64 -20.74
N ARG A 160 24.39 8.81 -22.05
CA ARG A 160 23.66 9.90 -22.72
C ARG A 160 22.16 9.75 -22.53
N ALA A 161 21.60 8.54 -22.73
CA ALA A 161 20.18 8.29 -22.51
C ALA A 161 19.79 8.50 -21.05
N PHE A 162 20.65 8.09 -20.10
CA PHE A 162 20.43 8.33 -18.68
C PHE A 162 20.41 9.82 -18.34
N ARG A 163 21.33 10.62 -18.91
CA ARG A 163 21.36 12.08 -18.74
C ARG A 163 20.09 12.74 -19.27
N GLU A 164 19.61 12.33 -20.43
CA GLU A 164 18.35 12.82 -21.00
C GLU A 164 17.13 12.45 -20.12
N MET A 165 17.12 11.25 -19.57
CA MET A 165 16.10 10.83 -18.62
C MET A 165 16.15 11.68 -17.33
N THR A 166 17.35 11.92 -16.79
CA THR A 166 17.57 12.78 -15.61
C THR A 166 17.11 14.21 -15.89
N LYS A 167 17.43 14.77 -17.07
CA LYS A 167 16.95 16.09 -17.48
C LYS A 167 15.42 16.17 -17.48
N LYS A 168 14.75 15.18 -18.07
CA LYS A 168 13.27 15.10 -18.07
C LYS A 168 12.69 15.03 -16.66
N GLN A 169 13.33 14.27 -15.77
CA GLN A 169 12.92 14.19 -14.36
C GLN A 169 13.06 15.54 -13.63
N LEU A 170 14.18 16.22 -13.84
CA LEU A 170 14.42 17.55 -13.26
C LEU A 170 13.39 18.59 -13.73
N GLN A 171 13.03 18.58 -15.02
CA GLN A 171 11.96 19.45 -15.55
C GLN A 171 10.65 19.25 -14.78
N VAL A 172 10.24 17.99 -14.60
CA VAL A 172 9.01 17.64 -13.88
C VAL A 172 9.10 18.04 -12.40
N GLN A 173 10.23 17.77 -11.72
CA GLN A 173 10.43 18.11 -10.30
C GLN A 173 10.37 19.62 -10.08
N ILE A 174 11.06 20.42 -10.92
CA ILE A 174 11.04 21.88 -10.83
C ILE A 174 9.63 22.41 -11.02
N MET A 175 8.89 21.90 -12.01
CA MET A 175 7.52 22.33 -12.24
C MET A 175 6.59 21.99 -11.09
N ARG A 176 6.71 20.80 -10.52
CA ARG A 176 5.96 20.41 -9.31
C ARG A 176 6.31 21.34 -8.17
N ALA A 177 7.59 21.48 -7.80
CA ALA A 177 8.04 22.32 -6.71
C ALA A 177 7.54 23.77 -6.85
N SER A 178 7.63 24.37 -8.04
CA SER A 178 7.18 25.75 -8.28
C SER A 178 5.70 25.99 -7.98
N LYS A 179 4.86 24.94 -7.93
CA LYS A 179 3.44 25.02 -7.61
C LYS A 179 3.12 24.69 -6.17
N TYR A 180 3.98 23.91 -5.51
CA TYR A 180 3.87 23.64 -4.07
C TYR A 180 4.48 24.74 -3.20
N ASP A 181 5.53 25.43 -3.68
CA ASP A 181 6.24 26.48 -2.92
C ASP A 181 5.41 27.77 -2.70
N GLN A 182 4.25 27.89 -3.31
CA GLN A 182 3.34 29.02 -3.03
C GLN A 182 2.51 28.72 -1.78
N GLU A 183 3.12 28.86 -0.61
CA GLU A 183 2.45 28.69 0.68
C GLU A 183 1.43 29.79 0.93
N ILE A 184 0.20 29.57 0.48
CA ILE A 184 -0.93 30.34 0.95
C ILE A 184 -1.49 29.58 2.16
N PRO A 185 -1.48 30.18 3.36
CA PRO A 185 -2.01 29.52 4.56
C PRO A 185 -3.49 29.17 4.35
N PRO A 186 -3.96 28.05 4.93
CA PRO A 186 -5.37 27.70 4.88
C PRO A 186 -6.20 28.73 5.63
N THR A 187 -7.45 28.89 5.22
CA THR A 187 -8.39 29.75 5.96
C THR A 187 -8.85 29.06 7.25
N PRO A 188 -9.36 29.82 8.25
CA PRO A 188 -9.94 29.21 9.44
C PRO A 188 -11.03 28.20 9.14
N GLU A 189 -11.84 28.42 8.09
CA GLU A 189 -12.89 27.52 7.65
C GLU A 189 -12.31 26.21 7.09
N GLU A 190 -11.24 26.27 6.32
CA GLU A 190 -10.55 25.10 5.80
C GLU A 190 -9.94 24.26 6.92
N ILE A 191 -9.35 24.91 7.93
CA ILE A 191 -8.83 24.24 9.14
C ILE A 191 -9.96 23.56 9.90
N GLN A 192 -11.09 24.23 10.09
CA GLN A 192 -12.25 23.68 10.78
C GLN A 192 -12.84 22.48 10.02
N GLN A 193 -12.97 22.58 8.69
CA GLN A 193 -13.44 21.48 7.87
C GLN A 193 -12.51 20.26 7.94
N GLU A 194 -11.19 20.49 7.89
CA GLU A 194 -10.22 19.41 8.00
C GLU A 194 -10.29 18.74 9.38
N TYR A 195 -10.42 19.53 10.45
CA TYR A 195 -10.62 18.99 11.79
C TYR A 195 -11.89 18.15 11.86
N GLU A 196 -13.05 18.65 11.43
CA GLU A 196 -14.31 17.90 11.47
C GLU A 196 -14.24 16.58 10.70
N SER A 197 -13.52 16.55 9.56
CA SER A 197 -13.38 15.35 8.74
C SER A 197 -12.40 14.32 9.29
N THR A 198 -11.47 14.74 10.17
CA THR A 198 -10.35 13.90 10.62
C THR A 198 -10.28 13.68 12.13
N LYS A 199 -11.02 14.46 12.94
CA LYS A 199 -10.94 14.44 14.40
C LYS A 199 -11.11 13.05 15.02
N GLU A 200 -11.95 12.19 14.44
CA GLU A 200 -12.19 10.84 14.94
C GLU A 200 -10.93 9.95 14.86
N GLN A 201 -10.00 10.23 13.93
CA GLN A 201 -8.74 9.51 13.78
C GLN A 201 -7.75 9.82 14.92
N TYR A 202 -7.95 10.95 15.61
CA TYR A 202 -7.11 11.43 16.72
C TYR A 202 -7.66 11.05 18.09
N ARG A 203 -8.75 10.29 18.15
CA ARG A 203 -9.29 9.80 19.42
C ARG A 203 -8.28 8.89 20.14
N ASP A 204 -8.22 9.05 21.44
CA ASP A 204 -7.48 8.15 22.31
C ASP A 204 -8.34 6.92 22.59
N LEU A 205 -8.20 5.90 21.75
CA LEU A 205 -8.97 4.66 21.86
C LEU A 205 -8.75 3.93 23.19
N THR A 206 -7.64 4.17 23.86
CA THR A 206 -7.35 3.52 25.17
C THR A 206 -8.33 3.94 26.26
N LYS A 207 -8.93 5.13 26.11
CA LYS A 207 -9.93 5.70 27.02
C LYS A 207 -11.37 5.28 26.72
N ASP A 208 -11.58 4.55 25.64
CA ASP A 208 -12.91 3.98 25.37
C ASP A 208 -13.30 3.00 26.48
N LYS A 209 -14.57 3.03 26.87
CA LYS A 209 -15.14 2.17 27.91
C LYS A 209 -16.29 1.35 27.33
N ILE A 210 -16.44 0.15 27.89
CA ILE A 210 -17.49 -0.75 27.48
C ILE A 210 -18.14 -1.42 28.67
N LYS A 211 -19.46 -1.54 28.63
CA LYS A 211 -20.27 -2.37 29.52
C LYS A 211 -20.72 -3.58 28.74
N PHE A 212 -20.44 -4.77 29.30
CA PHE A 212 -20.75 -6.03 28.67
C PHE A 212 -21.05 -7.11 29.70
N LYS A 213 -21.72 -8.17 29.25
CA LYS A 213 -21.84 -9.44 30.00
C LYS A 213 -20.94 -10.47 29.35
N LYS A 214 -20.39 -11.38 30.17
CA LYS A 214 -19.44 -12.42 29.76
C LYS A 214 -19.82 -13.79 30.31
N ILE A 215 -19.75 -14.81 29.47
CA ILE A 215 -19.77 -16.22 29.82
C ILE A 215 -18.40 -16.78 29.46
N PHE A 216 -17.76 -17.45 30.39
CA PHE A 216 -16.49 -18.12 30.17
C PHE A 216 -16.65 -19.64 30.42
N ILE A 217 -16.30 -20.43 29.41
CA ILE A 217 -16.25 -21.88 29.42
C ILE A 217 -14.78 -22.30 29.37
N PRO A 218 -14.21 -22.95 30.38
CA PRO A 218 -12.79 -23.33 30.37
C PRO A 218 -12.49 -24.36 29.26
N MET A 219 -11.26 -24.38 28.79
CA MET A 219 -10.79 -25.29 27.71
C MET A 219 -10.98 -26.76 28.13
N LEU A 220 -10.78 -27.07 29.41
CA LEU A 220 -11.01 -28.38 30.04
C LEU A 220 -12.06 -28.20 31.11
N GLY A 221 -13.03 -29.08 31.19
CA GLY A 221 -14.04 -29.09 32.24
C GLY A 221 -13.57 -29.82 33.50
N ASP A 222 -14.49 -29.92 34.44
CA ASP A 222 -14.20 -30.49 35.77
C ASP A 222 -14.08 -32.03 35.76
N ASP A 223 -14.43 -32.69 34.66
CA ASP A 223 -14.35 -34.13 34.48
C ASP A 223 -13.48 -34.52 33.26
N SER A 224 -13.04 -35.79 33.25
CA SER A 224 -12.17 -36.33 32.17
C SER A 224 -12.85 -36.47 30.82
N ALA A 225 -14.17 -36.33 30.74
CA ALA A 225 -14.93 -36.38 29.50
C ALA A 225 -15.07 -34.98 28.87
N SER A 226 -14.75 -33.92 29.61
CA SER A 226 -14.85 -32.52 29.16
C SER A 226 -13.62 -32.10 28.39
N THR A 227 -13.47 -32.61 27.17
CA THR A 227 -12.39 -32.26 26.24
C THR A 227 -12.59 -30.85 25.65
N PRO A 228 -11.56 -30.22 25.07
CA PRO A 228 -11.71 -28.93 24.42
C PRO A 228 -12.81 -28.89 23.36
N GLU A 229 -12.99 -29.98 22.62
CA GLU A 229 -14.06 -30.08 21.59
C GLU A 229 -15.46 -30.11 22.24
N VAL A 230 -15.62 -30.82 23.33
CA VAL A 230 -16.89 -30.86 24.08
C VAL A 230 -17.22 -29.49 24.67
N GLN A 231 -16.22 -28.79 25.18
CA GLN A 231 -16.38 -27.44 25.74
C GLN A 231 -16.68 -26.41 24.68
N LEU A 232 -16.08 -26.52 23.49
CA LEU A 232 -16.43 -25.67 22.33
C LEU A 232 -17.88 -25.89 21.91
N ASN A 233 -18.31 -27.15 21.77
CA ASN A 233 -19.69 -27.46 21.38
C ASN A 233 -20.68 -26.94 22.43
N LEU A 234 -20.34 -26.99 23.71
CA LEU A 234 -21.15 -26.40 24.79
C LEU A 234 -21.24 -24.87 24.63
N ALA A 235 -20.11 -24.19 24.36
CA ALA A 235 -20.09 -22.75 24.17
C ALA A 235 -20.90 -22.32 22.92
N GLU A 236 -20.82 -23.09 21.83
CA GLU A 236 -21.62 -22.86 20.62
C GLU A 236 -23.11 -23.05 20.89
N LEU A 237 -23.49 -24.10 21.62
CA LEU A 237 -24.86 -24.35 22.00
C LEU A 237 -25.42 -23.18 22.85
N ILE A 238 -24.67 -22.74 23.87
CA ILE A 238 -25.05 -21.60 24.71
C ILE A 238 -25.25 -20.34 23.87
N ALA A 239 -24.30 -20.03 23.00
CA ALA A 239 -24.41 -18.87 22.13
C ALA A 239 -25.64 -18.95 21.20
N LYS A 240 -25.93 -20.14 20.69
CA LYS A 240 -27.12 -20.39 19.85
C LYS A 240 -28.42 -20.21 20.62
N GLU A 241 -28.53 -20.77 21.81
CA GLU A 241 -29.72 -20.67 22.66
C GLU A 241 -30.03 -19.21 23.03
N ILE A 242 -29.00 -18.43 23.35
CA ILE A 242 -29.14 -17.01 23.68
C ILE A 242 -29.55 -16.22 22.41
N LYS A 243 -28.89 -16.45 21.26
CA LYS A 243 -29.22 -15.77 19.98
C LYS A 243 -30.64 -16.09 19.51
N SER A 244 -31.11 -17.31 19.76
CA SER A 244 -32.47 -17.74 19.43
C SER A 244 -33.52 -17.29 20.45
N LYS A 245 -33.11 -16.60 21.53
CA LYS A 245 -33.97 -16.13 22.63
C LYS A 245 -34.69 -17.26 23.37
N ASN A 246 -34.15 -18.50 23.33
CA ASN A 246 -34.65 -19.64 24.10
C ASN A 246 -34.24 -19.58 25.56
N ALA A 247 -33.15 -18.88 25.84
CA ALA A 247 -32.62 -18.65 27.19
C ALA A 247 -32.06 -17.23 27.29
N THR A 248 -32.03 -16.69 28.50
CA THR A 248 -31.40 -15.39 28.76
C THR A 248 -29.89 -15.54 28.99
N PHE A 249 -29.16 -14.47 28.72
CA PHE A 249 -27.71 -14.47 28.96
C PHE A 249 -27.38 -14.72 30.42
N GLU A 250 -28.16 -14.12 31.32
CA GLU A 250 -27.99 -14.24 32.77
C GLU A 250 -28.20 -15.67 33.27
N GLU A 251 -29.21 -16.37 32.78
CA GLU A 251 -29.47 -17.78 33.15
C GLU A 251 -28.34 -18.69 32.70
N MET A 252 -27.86 -18.50 31.47
CA MET A 252 -26.75 -19.27 30.90
C MET A 252 -25.44 -18.97 31.63
N ALA A 253 -25.19 -17.69 31.98
CA ALA A 253 -24.03 -17.30 32.74
C ALA A 253 -24.00 -17.98 34.13
N LYS A 254 -25.10 -17.91 34.89
CA LYS A 254 -25.22 -18.55 36.22
C LYS A 254 -25.05 -20.05 36.15
N ARG A 255 -25.52 -20.68 35.09
CA ARG A 255 -25.55 -22.13 34.96
C ARG A 255 -24.23 -22.72 34.48
N TYR A 256 -23.54 -22.06 33.55
CA TYR A 256 -22.41 -22.65 32.84
C TYR A 256 -21.10 -21.88 32.94
N SER A 257 -21.14 -20.59 33.29
CA SER A 257 -19.92 -19.78 33.29
C SER A 257 -19.06 -20.12 34.52
N LYS A 258 -17.75 -20.20 34.27
CA LYS A 258 -16.72 -20.29 35.33
C LYS A 258 -16.02 -18.93 35.52
N ASP A 259 -16.65 -17.84 35.07
CA ASP A 259 -16.17 -16.49 35.26
C ASP A 259 -16.43 -15.95 36.66
N LEU A 260 -15.63 -14.96 37.09
CA LEU A 260 -15.76 -14.31 38.38
C LEU A 260 -17.17 -13.71 38.64
N TYR A 261 -17.85 -13.28 37.58
CA TYR A 261 -19.17 -12.65 37.66
C TYR A 261 -20.33 -13.58 37.25
N ALA A 262 -20.08 -14.89 37.16
CA ALA A 262 -21.10 -15.87 36.77
C ALA A 262 -22.37 -15.78 37.63
N GLU A 263 -22.25 -15.71 38.97
CA GLU A 263 -23.36 -15.59 39.93
C GLU A 263 -24.18 -14.29 39.71
N LYS A 264 -23.55 -13.25 39.16
CA LYS A 264 -24.21 -11.99 38.82
C LYS A 264 -24.78 -12.01 37.40
N GLY A 265 -24.95 -13.19 36.79
CA GLY A 265 -25.43 -13.30 35.40
C GLY A 265 -24.41 -12.87 34.36
N GLY A 266 -23.13 -12.93 34.68
CA GLY A 266 -22.05 -12.52 33.79
C GLY A 266 -21.84 -11.01 33.72
N ASP A 267 -22.47 -10.22 34.59
CA ASP A 267 -22.44 -8.75 34.55
C ASP A 267 -21.08 -8.16 34.94
N TRP A 268 -20.24 -7.86 33.96
CA TRP A 268 -18.93 -7.26 34.17
C TRP A 268 -19.04 -5.76 34.45
N PRO A 269 -18.16 -5.21 35.31
CA PRO A 269 -18.09 -3.77 35.51
C PRO A 269 -17.72 -3.05 34.19
N VAL A 270 -17.97 -1.75 34.13
CA VAL A 270 -17.51 -0.92 33.01
C VAL A 270 -15.99 -1.06 32.89
N THR A 271 -15.54 -1.50 31.72
CA THR A 271 -14.16 -1.90 31.47
C THR A 271 -13.52 -0.94 30.47
N GLU A 272 -12.32 -0.48 30.73
CA GLU A 272 -11.54 0.34 29.80
C GLU A 272 -10.94 -0.54 28.70
N ARG A 273 -10.87 -0.01 27.49
CA ARG A 273 -10.29 -0.71 26.33
C ARG A 273 -8.85 -1.17 26.59
N SER A 274 -8.06 -0.37 27.30
CA SER A 274 -6.67 -0.66 27.65
C SER A 274 -6.47 -1.88 28.54
N THR A 275 -7.54 -2.35 29.22
CA THR A 275 -7.49 -3.56 30.09
C THR A 275 -7.79 -4.84 29.34
N LEU A 276 -8.25 -4.77 28.10
CA LEU A 276 -8.52 -5.92 27.23
C LEU A 276 -7.31 -6.20 26.35
N SER A 277 -7.14 -7.47 25.93
CA SER A 277 -6.15 -7.78 24.89
C SER A 277 -6.49 -7.04 23.58
N PRO A 278 -5.51 -6.67 22.74
CA PRO A 278 -5.77 -5.98 21.47
C PRO A 278 -6.78 -6.71 20.59
N GLU A 279 -6.69 -8.03 20.50
CA GLU A 279 -7.59 -8.87 19.69
C GLU A 279 -9.02 -8.84 20.26
N SER A 280 -9.17 -9.06 21.57
CA SER A 280 -10.49 -9.01 22.22
C SER A 280 -11.10 -7.62 22.12
N ALA A 281 -10.31 -6.58 22.35
CA ALA A 281 -10.75 -5.19 22.24
C ALA A 281 -11.26 -4.87 20.81
N ALA A 282 -10.53 -5.30 19.77
CA ALA A 282 -10.95 -5.07 18.39
C ALA A 282 -12.31 -5.69 18.08
N ILE A 283 -12.53 -6.94 18.52
CA ILE A 283 -13.78 -7.67 18.29
C ILE A 283 -14.93 -7.05 19.11
N ILE A 284 -14.72 -6.86 20.41
CA ILE A 284 -15.78 -6.41 21.32
C ILE A 284 -16.21 -4.96 21.02
N PHE A 285 -15.25 -4.06 20.76
CA PHE A 285 -15.57 -2.69 20.36
C PHE A 285 -16.08 -2.57 18.91
N GLY A 286 -15.82 -3.57 18.07
CA GLY A 286 -16.39 -3.65 16.71
C GLY A 286 -17.88 -3.97 16.69
N ALA A 287 -18.38 -4.70 17.69
CA ALA A 287 -19.76 -5.14 17.77
C ALA A 287 -20.72 -4.02 18.17
N GLN A 288 -21.99 -4.16 17.83
CA GLN A 288 -23.02 -3.19 18.22
C GLN A 288 -23.60 -3.50 19.62
N PRO A 289 -24.11 -2.48 20.35
CA PRO A 289 -24.89 -2.75 21.55
C PRO A 289 -26.06 -3.70 21.30
N GLY A 290 -26.20 -4.71 22.16
CA GLY A 290 -27.18 -5.81 22.01
C GLY A 290 -26.64 -6.99 21.20
N GLU A 291 -25.50 -6.89 20.59
CA GLU A 291 -24.89 -7.99 19.82
C GLU A 291 -24.20 -9.01 20.73
N ILE A 292 -24.39 -10.30 20.38
CA ILE A 292 -23.76 -11.43 21.04
C ILE A 292 -22.62 -11.93 20.18
N ILE A 293 -21.40 -11.87 20.74
CA ILE A 293 -20.15 -12.26 20.11
C ILE A 293 -19.69 -13.60 20.67
N GLY A 294 -19.08 -14.38 19.82
CA GLY A 294 -18.40 -15.61 20.23
C GLY A 294 -19.19 -16.88 19.86
N PRO A 295 -18.64 -18.03 20.29
CA PRO A 295 -17.53 -18.16 21.22
C PRO A 295 -16.19 -17.65 20.64
N LEU A 296 -15.50 -16.80 21.42
CA LEU A 296 -14.12 -16.40 21.16
C LEU A 296 -13.19 -17.42 21.83
N VAL A 297 -12.20 -17.87 21.10
CA VAL A 297 -11.27 -18.92 21.56
C VAL A 297 -9.94 -18.32 21.97
N ASP A 298 -9.48 -18.66 23.18
CA ASP A 298 -8.12 -18.40 23.62
C ASP A 298 -7.49 -19.65 24.26
N SER A 299 -6.27 -19.53 24.78
CA SER A 299 -5.56 -20.65 25.41
C SER A 299 -6.22 -21.18 26.71
N THR A 300 -7.13 -20.41 27.29
CA THR A 300 -7.77 -20.73 28.58
C THR A 300 -9.18 -21.31 28.40
N GLY A 301 -9.86 -20.96 27.30
CA GLY A 301 -11.21 -21.43 27.04
C GLY A 301 -11.95 -20.63 25.96
N PHE A 302 -13.27 -20.62 26.13
CA PHE A 302 -14.24 -20.06 25.18
C PHE A 302 -15.02 -18.96 25.89
N THR A 303 -15.06 -17.79 25.24
CA THR A 303 -15.73 -16.61 25.81
C THR A 303 -16.90 -16.19 24.92
N ILE A 304 -18.07 -15.99 25.51
CA ILE A 304 -19.25 -15.41 24.85
C ILE A 304 -19.48 -14.05 25.52
N VAL A 305 -19.68 -13.01 24.72
CA VAL A 305 -19.87 -11.64 25.19
C VAL A 305 -21.16 -11.06 24.64
N LEU A 306 -21.94 -10.41 25.51
CA LEU A 306 -23.06 -9.55 25.14
C LEU A 306 -22.64 -8.10 25.38
N VAL A 307 -22.53 -7.31 24.33
CA VAL A 307 -22.24 -5.87 24.43
C VAL A 307 -23.50 -5.13 24.87
N GLU A 308 -23.44 -4.41 25.99
CA GLU A 308 -24.57 -3.64 26.48
C GLU A 308 -24.48 -2.16 26.10
N LYS A 309 -23.32 -1.54 26.37
CA LYS A 309 -23.11 -0.10 26.11
C LYS A 309 -21.66 0.17 25.80
N LYS A 310 -21.42 1.10 24.88
CA LYS A 310 -20.11 1.65 24.59
C LYS A 310 -20.08 3.13 24.94
N GLU A 311 -19.01 3.57 25.61
CA GLU A 311 -18.69 4.97 25.88
C GLU A 311 -17.37 5.28 25.20
N LEU A 312 -17.46 5.92 24.03
CA LEU A 312 -16.28 6.27 23.25
C LEU A 312 -15.73 7.59 23.77
N ALA A 313 -14.41 7.65 23.98
CA ALA A 313 -13.73 8.88 24.33
C ALA A 313 -13.95 9.95 23.23
N PRO A 314 -14.20 11.20 23.58
CA PRO A 314 -14.38 12.24 22.57
C PRO A 314 -13.06 12.49 21.81
N PRO A 315 -13.13 12.96 20.56
CA PRO A 315 -11.95 13.41 19.88
C PRO A 315 -11.31 14.61 20.62
N PRO A 316 -9.99 14.79 20.50
CA PRO A 316 -9.31 15.92 21.09
C PRO A 316 -9.83 17.23 20.49
N PRO A 317 -9.91 18.32 21.26
CA PRO A 317 -10.32 19.63 20.74
C PRO A 317 -9.30 20.12 19.69
N LEU A 318 -9.76 20.95 18.75
CA LEU A 318 -8.90 21.51 17.71
C LEU A 318 -7.63 22.16 18.28
N SER A 319 -7.75 22.84 19.42
CA SER A 319 -6.61 23.48 20.09
C SER A 319 -5.46 22.52 20.44
N ALA A 320 -5.79 21.26 20.74
CA ALA A 320 -4.79 20.25 21.10
C ALA A 320 -4.04 19.65 19.89
N ILE A 321 -4.65 19.70 18.70
CA ILE A 321 -4.10 19.09 17.47
C ILE A 321 -4.02 20.10 16.31
N LYS A 322 -4.06 21.40 16.64
CA LYS A 322 -4.12 22.48 15.65
C LYS A 322 -2.98 22.44 14.63
N GLU A 323 -1.77 22.17 15.09
CA GLU A 323 -0.59 22.12 14.22
C GLU A 323 -0.70 20.99 13.17
N GLN A 324 -1.15 19.81 13.60
CA GLN A 324 -1.35 18.66 12.69
C GLN A 324 -2.44 18.96 11.66
N ILE A 325 -3.54 19.55 12.11
CA ILE A 325 -4.67 19.91 11.23
C ILE A 325 -4.26 21.03 10.26
N ASP A 326 -3.50 22.03 10.70
CA ASP A 326 -2.99 23.10 9.83
C ASP A 326 -2.10 22.53 8.71
N ILE A 327 -1.19 21.62 9.05
CA ILE A 327 -0.33 20.92 8.06
C ILE A 327 -1.19 20.12 7.07
N MET A 328 -2.20 19.40 7.54
CA MET A 328 -3.10 18.63 6.67
C MET A 328 -3.91 19.54 5.75
N ALA A 329 -4.48 20.61 6.27
CA ALA A 329 -5.23 21.59 5.50
C ALA A 329 -4.36 22.28 4.44
N ARG A 330 -3.10 22.64 4.78
CA ARG A 330 -2.11 23.16 3.81
C ARG A 330 -1.83 22.19 2.69
N ASN A 331 -1.54 20.95 3.04
CA ASN A 331 -1.25 19.90 2.06
C ASN A 331 -2.45 19.65 1.14
N LYS A 332 -3.64 19.57 1.70
CA LYS A 332 -4.89 19.38 0.94
C LYS A 332 -5.11 20.53 -0.04
N ARG A 333 -5.01 21.77 0.44
CA ARG A 333 -5.15 22.97 -0.39
C ARG A 333 -4.10 23.02 -1.50
N SER A 334 -2.84 22.72 -1.18
CA SER A 334 -1.76 22.66 -2.15
C SER A 334 -2.03 21.60 -3.21
N ASN A 335 -2.45 20.39 -2.82
CA ASN A 335 -2.82 19.32 -3.73
C ASN A 335 -4.01 19.69 -4.64
N GLU A 336 -5.04 20.32 -4.10
CA GLU A 336 -6.19 20.75 -4.89
C GLU A 336 -5.81 21.83 -5.92
N ARG A 337 -4.98 22.79 -5.52
CA ARG A 337 -4.45 23.82 -6.46
C ARG A 337 -3.61 23.19 -7.54
N TYR A 338 -2.73 22.25 -7.17
CA TYR A 338 -1.91 21.52 -8.13
C TYR A 338 -2.78 20.75 -9.13
N LYS A 339 -3.77 19.97 -8.65
CA LYS A 339 -4.70 19.25 -9.51
C LYS A 339 -5.44 20.18 -10.49
N LYS A 340 -5.99 21.28 -10.00
CA LYS A 340 -6.66 22.27 -10.84
C LYS A 340 -5.72 22.89 -11.88
N TRP A 341 -4.46 23.08 -11.53
CA TRP A 341 -3.47 23.56 -12.49
C TRP A 341 -3.16 22.53 -13.56
N VAL A 342 -2.90 21.27 -13.20
CA VAL A 342 -2.68 20.17 -14.14
C VAL A 342 -3.88 19.99 -15.07
N GLU A 343 -5.10 20.07 -14.55
CA GLU A 343 -6.33 20.04 -15.36
C GLU A 343 -6.38 21.16 -16.40
N ARG A 344 -5.95 22.38 -16.01
CA ARG A 344 -5.85 23.50 -16.97
C ARG A 344 -4.81 23.23 -18.06
N LEU A 345 -3.65 22.65 -17.70
CA LEU A 345 -2.64 22.24 -18.69
C LEU A 345 -3.21 21.19 -19.65
N ARG A 346 -3.93 20.20 -19.12
CA ARG A 346 -4.55 19.14 -19.90
C ARG A 346 -5.60 19.69 -20.89
N LYS A 347 -6.40 20.66 -20.47
CA LYS A 347 -7.40 21.31 -21.34
C LYS A 347 -6.79 22.11 -22.50
N LYS A 348 -5.56 22.63 -22.31
CA LYS A 348 -4.82 23.35 -23.34
C LYS A 348 -4.05 22.43 -24.29
N ALA A 349 -3.81 21.20 -23.91
CA ALA A 349 -3.03 20.23 -24.64
C ALA A 349 -3.90 19.27 -25.44
N ILE A 350 -3.33 18.72 -26.52
CA ILE A 350 -3.94 17.65 -27.30
C ILE A 350 -3.44 16.33 -26.72
N VAL A 351 -4.28 15.68 -25.90
CA VAL A 351 -3.98 14.38 -25.28
C VAL A 351 -4.82 13.30 -25.96
N LYS A 352 -4.16 12.24 -26.44
CA LYS A 352 -4.81 11.05 -27.03
C LYS A 352 -4.26 9.81 -26.32
N ILE A 353 -5.14 8.94 -25.83
CA ILE A 353 -4.81 7.67 -25.19
C ILE A 353 -5.31 6.54 -26.09
N TYR A 354 -4.46 5.53 -26.37
CA TYR A 354 -4.71 4.46 -27.34
C TYR A 354 -4.89 3.07 -26.71
N ILE A 355 -4.63 2.89 -25.41
CA ILE A 355 -4.69 1.61 -24.68
C ILE A 355 -5.43 1.72 -23.35
#